data_f6b798e7f639ca4f011fed038381f847
#
_entry.id   f6b798e7f639ca4f011fed038381f847
#
_cell.length_a   1.000
_cell.length_b   1.000
_cell.length_c   1.000
_cell.angle_alpha   90.00
_cell.angle_beta   90.00
_cell.angle_gamma   90.00
#
_symmetry.space_group_name_H-M   'P 1'
#
loop_
_entity.id
_entity.type
_entity.pdbx_description
1 polymer ?
#
loop_
_entity_poly.entity_id
_entity_poly.type
_entity_poly.pdbx_seq_one_letter_code
_entity_poly.pdbx_strand_id
1 'polypeptide(L)'
;MVTLETIRKFFENKRGKISEEHWLLLNMFADELISENQSPDSVYSALYRVCKYLKFLEEKGKNINIATPMDVKVYLATRTKESTRHRDAAAIKRFYRFLYENIDPKFKQVYEGFKVKHPRNYPIPEIPSVEHVKKLIESLNQPYKSIMAIAYETGARISEILTLRIRDIEDCGDYIRIHIRKSKSEQRVVYLVEYRKVLLEWLKRHAFKNNPNEYLFYAPRTYKRPMLGSDIYMALRRVKKKLGIRIRITPHLLRHLRATELYYKFRLKEKEIMKLMGWRTRTMIDIYVKALGDPDLEERYLALVYGLGGNREADEYIECPRCYTKNPRAANYCWRCGLPLAPTTVMEKEKEREELVKLVEKLKEILLKNPEALRKLFEGTS
;
A
#
# COMPACT_ATOMS: atom_id res chain seq x y z
N MET A 1 -9.50 11.00 -10.34
CA MET A 1 -10.69 10.37 -9.73
C MET A 1 -11.87 10.65 -10.65
N VAL A 2 -12.65 9.65 -10.97
CA VAL A 2 -13.93 9.82 -11.69
C VAL A 2 -14.91 10.47 -10.73
N THR A 3 -15.69 11.43 -11.23
CA THR A 3 -16.73 12.12 -10.48
C THR A 3 -18.08 11.85 -11.13
N LEU A 4 -19.19 12.19 -10.48
CA LEU A 4 -20.51 12.13 -11.10
C LEU A 4 -20.58 13.00 -12.36
N GLU A 5 -19.89 14.15 -12.38
CA GLU A 5 -19.75 14.99 -13.59
C GLU A 5 -19.05 14.25 -14.73
N THR A 6 -18.04 13.42 -14.41
CA THR A 6 -17.36 12.58 -15.43
C THR A 6 -18.33 11.56 -16.03
N ILE A 7 -19.23 11.00 -15.22
CA ILE A 7 -20.26 10.07 -15.68
C ILE A 7 -21.26 10.82 -16.57
N ARG A 8 -21.71 12.00 -16.19
CA ARG A 8 -22.60 12.85 -17.05
C ARG A 8 -21.96 13.14 -18.41
N LYS A 9 -20.70 13.60 -18.42
CA LYS A 9 -19.94 13.81 -19.67
C LYS A 9 -19.78 12.55 -20.50
N PHE A 10 -19.68 11.38 -19.85
CA PHE A 10 -19.68 10.11 -20.58
C PHE A 10 -20.97 9.90 -21.35
N PHE A 11 -22.13 10.15 -20.73
CA PHE A 11 -23.42 10.02 -21.39
C PHE A 11 -23.61 11.04 -22.52
N GLU A 12 -23.27 12.30 -22.30
CA GLU A 12 -23.31 13.34 -23.35
C GLU A 12 -22.47 12.92 -24.57
N ASN A 13 -21.26 12.41 -24.36
CA ASN A 13 -20.35 11.95 -25.41
C ASN A 13 -20.81 10.67 -26.12
N LYS A 14 -21.75 9.90 -25.55
CA LYS A 14 -22.26 8.64 -26.10
C LYS A 14 -23.61 8.79 -26.77
N ARG A 15 -24.35 9.87 -26.50
CA ARG A 15 -25.60 10.20 -27.16
C ARG A 15 -25.37 10.27 -28.68
N GLY A 16 -26.22 9.57 -29.46
CA GLY A 16 -26.08 9.46 -30.91
C GLY A 16 -24.95 8.53 -31.41
N LYS A 17 -24.16 7.89 -30.51
CA LYS A 17 -23.12 6.91 -30.87
C LYS A 17 -23.54 5.46 -30.63
N ILE A 18 -24.64 5.27 -29.98
CA ILE A 18 -25.39 4.01 -29.79
C ILE A 18 -26.86 4.34 -29.99
N SER A 19 -27.72 3.32 -30.24
CA SER A 19 -29.16 3.49 -30.40
C SER A 19 -29.78 4.16 -29.16
N GLU A 20 -30.87 4.86 -29.32
CA GLU A 20 -31.55 5.55 -28.21
C GLU A 20 -32.02 4.54 -27.15
N GLU A 21 -32.49 3.35 -27.58
CA GLU A 21 -32.85 2.26 -26.68
C GLU A 21 -31.66 1.84 -25.78
N HIS A 22 -30.51 1.56 -26.41
CA HIS A 22 -29.30 1.18 -25.66
C HIS A 22 -28.80 2.30 -24.74
N TRP A 23 -28.92 3.55 -25.19
CA TRP A 23 -28.54 4.71 -24.38
C TRP A 23 -29.44 4.85 -23.16
N LEU A 24 -30.78 4.67 -23.31
CA LEU A 24 -31.73 4.72 -22.20
C LEU A 24 -31.44 3.63 -21.16
N LEU A 25 -31.28 2.38 -21.59
CA LEU A 25 -30.95 1.24 -20.71
C LEU A 25 -29.65 1.43 -19.98
N LEU A 26 -28.65 2.02 -20.64
CA LEU A 26 -27.37 2.31 -20.03
C LEU A 26 -27.46 3.40 -18.94
N ASN A 27 -28.33 4.41 -19.11
CA ASN A 27 -28.59 5.41 -18.07
C ASN A 27 -29.32 4.80 -16.88
N MET A 28 -30.37 4.01 -17.10
CA MET A 28 -31.08 3.31 -16.02
C MET A 28 -30.14 2.40 -15.24
N PHE A 29 -29.22 1.71 -15.93
CA PHE A 29 -28.18 0.91 -15.26
C PHE A 29 -27.18 1.75 -14.45
N ALA A 30 -26.88 2.97 -14.89
CA ALA A 30 -26.05 3.87 -14.11
C ALA A 30 -26.72 4.30 -12.81
N ASP A 31 -28.01 4.61 -12.88
CA ASP A 31 -28.78 4.99 -11.69
C ASP A 31 -28.88 3.85 -10.70
N GLU A 32 -29.07 2.61 -11.16
CA GLU A 32 -29.00 1.40 -10.32
C GLU A 32 -27.66 1.27 -9.62
N LEU A 33 -26.55 1.40 -10.37
CA LEU A 33 -25.19 1.29 -9.78
C LEU A 33 -24.92 2.40 -8.77
N ILE A 34 -25.47 3.58 -8.96
CA ILE A 34 -25.35 4.71 -8.04
C ILE A 34 -26.18 4.46 -6.77
N SER A 35 -27.41 3.95 -6.91
CA SER A 35 -28.29 3.61 -5.78
C SER A 35 -27.69 2.53 -4.87
N GLU A 36 -26.92 1.59 -5.43
CA GLU A 36 -26.14 0.59 -4.69
C GLU A 36 -24.86 1.15 -4.03
N ASN A 37 -24.68 2.47 -3.96
CA ASN A 37 -23.50 3.14 -3.41
C ASN A 37 -22.17 2.72 -4.05
N GLN A 38 -22.17 2.39 -5.35
CA GLN A 38 -20.94 2.07 -6.06
C GLN A 38 -20.06 3.31 -6.25
N SER A 39 -18.75 3.15 -6.14
CA SER A 39 -17.85 4.28 -6.38
C SER A 39 -17.97 4.78 -7.82
N PRO A 40 -17.85 6.11 -8.08
CA PRO A 40 -17.91 6.65 -9.43
C PRO A 40 -16.94 6.00 -10.43
N ASP A 41 -15.73 5.59 -9.97
CA ASP A 41 -14.78 4.84 -10.79
C ASP A 41 -15.34 3.46 -11.23
N SER A 42 -16.04 2.77 -10.31
CA SER A 42 -16.66 1.46 -10.59
C SER A 42 -17.83 1.61 -11.55
N VAL A 43 -18.68 2.60 -11.32
CA VAL A 43 -19.82 2.94 -12.22
C VAL A 43 -19.28 3.24 -13.62
N TYR A 44 -18.37 4.18 -13.76
CA TYR A 44 -17.78 4.54 -15.05
C TYR A 44 -17.16 3.33 -15.77
N SER A 45 -16.43 2.50 -15.04
CA SER A 45 -15.79 1.29 -15.60
C SER A 45 -16.83 0.30 -16.13
N ALA A 46 -17.93 0.08 -15.40
CA ALA A 46 -19.01 -0.80 -15.81
C ALA A 46 -19.70 -0.26 -17.06
N LEU A 47 -20.11 1.02 -17.04
CA LEU A 47 -20.77 1.68 -18.17
C LEU A 47 -19.92 1.66 -19.44
N TYR A 48 -18.63 1.96 -19.33
CA TYR A 48 -17.70 1.93 -20.46
C TYR A 48 -17.62 0.55 -21.11
N ARG A 49 -17.63 -0.52 -20.31
CA ARG A 49 -17.55 -1.91 -20.77
C ARG A 49 -18.85 -2.35 -21.42
N VAL A 50 -19.97 -2.06 -20.77
CA VAL A 50 -21.31 -2.35 -21.31
C VAL A 50 -21.53 -1.61 -22.61
N CYS A 51 -21.21 -0.31 -22.68
CA CYS A 51 -21.32 0.49 -23.90
C CYS A 51 -20.52 -0.11 -25.09
N LYS A 52 -19.34 -0.68 -24.82
CA LYS A 52 -18.57 -1.39 -25.86
C LYS A 52 -19.26 -2.66 -26.36
N TYR A 53 -19.91 -3.38 -25.47
CA TYR A 53 -20.67 -4.56 -25.83
C TYR A 53 -21.93 -4.20 -26.64
N LEU A 54 -22.65 -3.16 -26.22
CA LEU A 54 -23.85 -2.68 -26.96
C LEU A 54 -23.50 -2.24 -28.38
N LYS A 55 -22.38 -1.51 -28.55
CA LYS A 55 -21.85 -1.18 -29.87
C LYS A 55 -21.53 -2.39 -30.73
N PHE A 56 -20.92 -3.39 -30.15
CA PHE A 56 -20.61 -4.65 -30.83
C PHE A 56 -21.89 -5.33 -31.32
N LEU A 57 -22.99 -5.30 -30.54
CA LEU A 57 -24.30 -5.82 -30.99
C LEU A 57 -24.82 -5.03 -32.18
N GLU A 58 -24.80 -3.71 -32.15
CA GLU A 58 -25.22 -2.84 -33.22
C GLU A 58 -24.42 -3.06 -34.52
N GLU A 59 -23.11 -3.21 -34.42
CA GLU A 59 -22.21 -3.55 -35.53
C GLU A 59 -22.55 -4.92 -36.15
N LYS A 60 -23.22 -5.79 -35.39
CA LYS A 60 -23.75 -7.08 -35.86
C LYS A 60 -25.21 -7.02 -36.29
N GLY A 61 -25.80 -5.83 -36.39
CA GLY A 61 -27.21 -5.64 -36.74
C GLY A 61 -28.21 -6.15 -35.68
N LYS A 62 -27.76 -6.26 -34.41
CA LYS A 62 -28.56 -6.75 -33.30
C LYS A 62 -28.76 -5.64 -32.25
N ASN A 63 -29.94 -5.70 -31.62
CA ASN A 63 -30.17 -4.94 -30.39
C ASN A 63 -30.14 -5.87 -29.16
N ILE A 64 -30.27 -5.30 -27.98
CA ILE A 64 -30.19 -6.05 -26.71
C ILE A 64 -31.35 -7.06 -26.56
N ASN A 65 -32.53 -6.81 -27.16
CA ASN A 65 -33.72 -7.65 -27.03
C ASN A 65 -33.60 -8.99 -27.74
N ILE A 66 -32.79 -9.06 -28.79
CA ILE A 66 -32.55 -10.28 -29.57
C ILE A 66 -31.16 -10.89 -29.31
N ALA A 67 -30.38 -10.28 -28.44
CA ALA A 67 -29.09 -10.78 -28.07
C ALA A 67 -29.19 -12.13 -27.32
N THR A 68 -28.28 -13.02 -27.62
CA THR A 68 -28.24 -14.38 -27.07
C THR A 68 -26.95 -14.58 -26.18
N PRO A 69 -26.90 -15.62 -25.35
CA PRO A 69 -25.69 -15.96 -24.65
C PRO A 69 -24.47 -16.17 -25.58
N MET A 70 -24.71 -16.59 -26.82
CA MET A 70 -23.67 -16.77 -27.81
C MET A 70 -23.06 -15.45 -28.27
N ASP A 71 -23.85 -14.40 -28.41
CA ASP A 71 -23.36 -13.07 -28.76
C ASP A 71 -22.40 -12.53 -27.68
N VAL A 72 -22.71 -12.76 -26.40
CA VAL A 72 -21.78 -12.43 -25.29
C VAL A 72 -20.49 -13.21 -25.42
N LYS A 73 -20.55 -14.53 -25.67
CA LYS A 73 -19.36 -15.39 -25.81
C LYS A 73 -18.49 -14.94 -27.01
N VAL A 74 -19.10 -14.60 -28.13
CA VAL A 74 -18.41 -14.09 -29.32
C VAL A 74 -17.71 -12.76 -29.00
N TYR A 75 -18.43 -11.82 -28.37
CA TYR A 75 -17.82 -10.56 -27.93
C TYR A 75 -16.63 -10.78 -26.99
N LEU A 76 -16.77 -11.66 -26.00
CA LEU A 76 -15.68 -11.96 -25.06
C LEU A 76 -14.49 -12.65 -25.75
N ALA A 77 -14.73 -13.42 -26.80
CA ALA A 77 -13.66 -14.05 -27.59
C ALA A 77 -12.80 -13.01 -28.34
N THR A 78 -13.33 -11.83 -28.66
CA THR A 78 -12.55 -10.74 -29.28
C THR A 78 -11.53 -10.13 -28.30
N ARG A 79 -11.61 -10.44 -27.00
CA ARG A 79 -10.71 -9.90 -25.97
C ARG A 79 -9.47 -10.80 -25.82
N THR A 80 -8.31 -10.31 -26.23
CA THR A 80 -7.05 -11.05 -26.18
C THR A 80 -6.55 -11.24 -24.74
N LYS A 81 -6.70 -10.22 -23.89
CA LYS A 81 -6.25 -10.26 -22.49
C LYS A 81 -7.30 -10.89 -21.58
N GLU A 82 -6.95 -11.97 -20.87
CA GLU A 82 -7.84 -12.71 -19.97
C GLU A 82 -8.42 -11.80 -18.88
N SER A 83 -7.61 -10.91 -18.27
CA SER A 83 -8.07 -9.95 -17.27
C SER A 83 -9.08 -8.92 -17.82
N THR A 84 -8.98 -8.54 -19.09
CA THR A 84 -9.95 -7.69 -19.76
C THR A 84 -11.24 -8.46 -20.01
N ARG A 85 -11.12 -9.69 -20.54
CA ARG A 85 -12.25 -10.60 -20.78
C ARG A 85 -13.06 -10.84 -19.50
N HIS A 86 -12.38 -11.11 -18.36
CA HIS A 86 -13.04 -11.28 -17.08
C HIS A 86 -13.81 -10.03 -16.65
N ARG A 87 -13.19 -8.84 -16.73
CA ARG A 87 -13.84 -7.59 -16.34
C ARG A 87 -15.03 -7.24 -17.24
N ASP A 88 -14.91 -7.47 -18.55
CA ASP A 88 -15.99 -7.25 -19.50
C ASP A 88 -17.14 -8.22 -19.22
N ALA A 89 -16.84 -9.52 -19.00
CA ALA A 89 -17.81 -10.52 -18.62
C ALA A 89 -18.57 -10.16 -17.33
N ALA A 90 -17.85 -9.71 -16.31
CA ALA A 90 -18.45 -9.30 -15.04
C ALA A 90 -19.39 -8.09 -15.21
N ALA A 91 -19.00 -7.08 -15.99
CA ALA A 91 -19.82 -5.91 -16.26
C ALA A 91 -21.07 -6.28 -17.06
N ILE A 92 -20.94 -7.09 -18.11
CA ILE A 92 -22.05 -7.57 -18.93
C ILE A 92 -22.99 -8.44 -18.10
N LYS A 93 -22.45 -9.33 -17.26
CA LYS A 93 -23.25 -10.18 -16.36
C LYS A 93 -24.12 -9.34 -15.42
N ARG A 94 -23.53 -8.28 -14.84
CA ARG A 94 -24.24 -7.36 -13.96
C ARG A 94 -25.32 -6.56 -14.71
N PHE A 95 -25.03 -6.14 -15.94
CA PHE A 95 -26.00 -5.44 -16.78
C PHE A 95 -27.20 -6.35 -17.13
N TYR A 96 -26.97 -7.61 -17.55
CA TYR A 96 -28.07 -8.55 -17.81
C TYR A 96 -28.84 -8.92 -16.54
N ARG A 97 -28.19 -8.95 -15.37
CA ARG A 97 -28.88 -9.10 -14.11
C ARG A 97 -29.85 -7.94 -13.87
N PHE A 98 -29.37 -6.70 -14.03
CA PHE A 98 -30.21 -5.50 -13.94
C PHE A 98 -31.39 -5.56 -14.90
N LEU A 99 -31.16 -5.91 -16.18
CA LEU A 99 -32.22 -6.04 -17.18
C LEU A 99 -33.23 -7.11 -16.79
N TYR A 100 -32.81 -8.23 -16.31
CA TYR A 100 -33.67 -9.33 -15.84
C TYR A 100 -34.51 -8.95 -14.61
N GLU A 101 -33.91 -8.27 -13.65
CA GLU A 101 -34.58 -7.95 -12.38
C GLU A 101 -35.47 -6.72 -12.50
N ASN A 102 -35.18 -5.76 -13.38
CA ASN A 102 -35.88 -4.48 -13.41
C ASN A 102 -36.62 -4.16 -14.73
N ILE A 103 -36.35 -4.86 -15.83
CA ILE A 103 -36.91 -4.52 -17.15
C ILE A 103 -37.78 -5.66 -17.68
N ASP A 104 -37.21 -6.85 -17.92
CA ASP A 104 -37.95 -7.96 -18.53
C ASP A 104 -37.34 -9.30 -18.15
N PRO A 105 -38.13 -10.26 -17.61
CA PRO A 105 -37.62 -11.60 -17.26
C PRO A 105 -36.97 -12.38 -18.41
N LYS A 106 -37.24 -12.05 -19.69
CA LYS A 106 -36.62 -12.71 -20.86
C LYS A 106 -35.09 -12.65 -20.83
N PHE A 107 -34.50 -11.61 -20.24
CA PHE A 107 -33.06 -11.45 -20.14
C PHE A 107 -32.40 -12.47 -19.23
N LYS A 108 -33.15 -13.21 -18.41
CA LYS A 108 -32.68 -14.31 -17.57
C LYS A 108 -31.91 -15.35 -18.36
N GLN A 109 -32.39 -15.70 -19.55
CA GLN A 109 -31.71 -16.65 -20.42
C GLN A 109 -30.28 -16.23 -20.75
N VAL A 110 -30.05 -14.94 -21.04
CA VAL A 110 -28.69 -14.43 -21.33
C VAL A 110 -27.90 -14.33 -20.05
N TYR A 111 -28.50 -13.83 -18.97
CA TYR A 111 -27.86 -13.75 -17.66
C TYR A 111 -27.33 -15.11 -17.19
N GLU A 112 -28.08 -16.19 -17.31
CA GLU A 112 -27.66 -17.53 -16.91
C GLU A 112 -26.78 -18.24 -17.95
N GLY A 113 -26.91 -17.90 -19.21
CA GLY A 113 -26.35 -18.61 -20.35
C GLY A 113 -24.82 -18.46 -20.54
N PHE A 114 -24.15 -17.64 -19.72
CA PHE A 114 -22.68 -17.54 -19.72
C PHE A 114 -22.13 -17.42 -18.29
N LYS A 115 -20.87 -17.89 -18.12
CA LYS A 115 -20.18 -17.84 -16.82
C LYS A 115 -19.02 -16.85 -16.86
N VAL A 116 -18.85 -16.09 -15.76
CA VAL A 116 -17.69 -15.24 -15.55
C VAL A 116 -16.55 -16.12 -15.03
N LYS A 117 -15.57 -16.41 -15.88
CA LYS A 117 -14.39 -17.19 -15.48
C LYS A 117 -13.34 -16.27 -14.89
N HIS A 118 -12.91 -16.55 -13.66
CA HIS A 118 -11.76 -15.85 -13.08
C HIS A 118 -10.47 -16.24 -13.82
N PRO A 119 -9.56 -15.29 -14.01
CA PRO A 119 -8.23 -15.61 -14.54
C PRO A 119 -7.55 -16.65 -13.66
N ARG A 120 -7.03 -17.70 -14.26
CA ARG A 120 -6.38 -18.80 -13.51
C ARG A 120 -5.01 -18.40 -12.98
N ASN A 121 -4.32 -17.56 -13.74
CA ASN A 121 -2.98 -17.10 -13.39
C ASN A 121 -2.94 -15.57 -13.44
N TYR A 122 -2.62 -14.93 -12.32
CA TYR A 122 -2.14 -13.57 -12.34
C TYR A 122 -0.65 -13.62 -12.60
N PRO A 123 -0.16 -13.11 -13.76
CA PRO A 123 1.26 -13.05 -13.99
C PRO A 123 1.89 -12.22 -12.87
N ILE A 124 2.93 -12.79 -12.26
CA ILE A 124 3.72 -12.05 -11.27
C ILE A 124 4.32 -10.86 -11.99
N PRO A 125 4.08 -9.64 -11.52
CA PRO A 125 4.71 -8.49 -12.14
C PRO A 125 6.22 -8.56 -11.93
N GLU A 126 6.98 -8.27 -12.97
CA GLU A 126 8.42 -8.06 -12.86
C GLU A 126 8.66 -6.91 -11.87
N ILE A 127 9.31 -7.24 -10.75
CA ILE A 127 9.59 -6.28 -9.67
C ILE A 127 10.89 -5.55 -10.04
N PRO A 128 10.89 -4.19 -10.07
CA PRO A 128 12.10 -3.43 -10.34
C PRO A 128 13.14 -3.61 -9.23
N SER A 129 14.41 -3.62 -9.58
CA SER A 129 15.48 -3.64 -8.58
C SER A 129 15.48 -2.37 -7.74
N VAL A 130 15.88 -2.49 -6.49
CA VAL A 130 15.99 -1.37 -5.54
C VAL A 130 16.87 -0.25 -6.11
N GLU A 131 17.96 -0.61 -6.77
CA GLU A 131 18.89 0.33 -7.39
C GLU A 131 18.21 1.19 -8.48
N HIS A 132 17.46 0.55 -9.39
CA HIS A 132 16.69 1.27 -10.40
C HIS A 132 15.65 2.22 -9.80
N VAL A 133 15.02 1.78 -8.69
CA VAL A 133 14.01 2.60 -8.00
C VAL A 133 14.68 3.82 -7.35
N LYS A 134 15.78 3.64 -6.61
CA LYS A 134 16.53 4.73 -5.97
C LYS A 134 17.03 5.73 -6.99
N LYS A 135 17.68 5.26 -8.07
CA LYS A 135 18.15 6.11 -9.17
C LYS A 135 17.01 6.92 -9.81
N LEU A 136 15.84 6.30 -9.98
CA LEU A 136 14.66 7.00 -10.49
C LEU A 136 14.19 8.09 -9.53
N ILE A 137 14.05 7.78 -8.23
CA ILE A 137 13.61 8.74 -7.20
C ILE A 137 14.57 9.93 -7.13
N GLU A 138 15.86 9.70 -7.12
CA GLU A 138 16.90 10.73 -7.07
C GLU A 138 16.84 11.68 -8.28
N SER A 139 16.49 11.14 -9.44
CA SER A 139 16.39 11.90 -10.69
C SER A 139 15.07 12.65 -10.88
N LEU A 140 14.11 12.47 -9.97
CA LEU A 140 12.83 13.18 -10.00
C LEU A 140 12.95 14.54 -9.31
N ASN A 141 12.25 15.54 -9.88
CA ASN A 141 12.04 16.82 -9.21
C ASN A 141 10.86 16.77 -8.23
N GLN A 142 10.83 17.72 -7.28
CA GLN A 142 9.68 17.92 -6.41
C GLN A 142 8.44 18.36 -7.23
N PRO A 143 7.23 17.95 -6.86
CA PRO A 143 6.86 17.06 -5.74
C PRO A 143 6.95 15.55 -6.06
N TYR A 144 7.24 15.17 -7.31
CA TYR A 144 7.28 13.77 -7.76
C TYR A 144 8.29 12.93 -6.99
N LYS A 145 9.43 13.53 -6.61
CA LYS A 145 10.46 12.89 -5.79
C LYS A 145 9.88 12.44 -4.45
N SER A 146 9.21 13.32 -3.72
CA SER A 146 8.59 13.00 -2.43
C SER A 146 7.45 11.98 -2.57
N ILE A 147 6.62 12.08 -3.61
CA ILE A 147 5.54 11.13 -3.86
C ILE A 147 6.09 9.72 -4.07
N MET A 148 7.12 9.58 -4.89
CA MET A 148 7.71 8.27 -5.20
C MET A 148 8.52 7.72 -4.03
N ALA A 149 9.17 8.57 -3.24
CA ALA A 149 9.85 8.20 -2.01
C ALA A 149 8.86 7.61 -0.99
N ILE A 150 7.73 8.28 -0.73
CA ILE A 150 6.67 7.75 0.13
C ILE A 150 6.13 6.42 -0.44
N ALA A 151 5.84 6.35 -1.74
CA ALA A 151 5.32 5.13 -2.36
C ALA A 151 6.29 3.95 -2.21
N TYR A 152 7.60 4.18 -2.35
CA TYR A 152 8.64 3.16 -2.21
C TYR A 152 8.78 2.71 -0.76
N GLU A 153 9.02 3.62 0.16
CA GLU A 153 9.38 3.27 1.52
C GLU A 153 8.18 2.76 2.35
N THR A 154 6.97 3.29 2.10
CA THR A 154 5.78 2.93 2.89
C THR A 154 4.89 1.89 2.21
N GLY A 155 5.02 1.72 0.89
CA GLY A 155 4.12 0.91 0.10
C GLY A 155 2.68 1.45 0.04
N ALA A 156 2.42 2.70 0.42
CA ALA A 156 1.09 3.30 0.35
C ALA A 156 0.56 3.37 -1.08
N ARG A 157 -0.77 3.27 -1.25
CA ARG A 157 -1.38 3.39 -2.58
C ARG A 157 -1.23 4.82 -3.10
N ILE A 158 -0.99 4.97 -4.41
CA ILE A 158 -0.85 6.32 -4.99
C ILE A 158 -2.06 7.21 -4.69
N SER A 159 -3.28 6.67 -4.70
CA SER A 159 -4.48 7.42 -4.34
C SER A 159 -4.50 7.89 -2.88
N GLU A 160 -3.92 7.12 -1.98
CA GLU A 160 -3.78 7.49 -0.57
C GLU A 160 -2.78 8.65 -0.44
N ILE A 161 -1.61 8.52 -1.09
CA ILE A 161 -0.56 9.55 -1.07
C ILE A 161 -1.06 10.88 -1.64
N LEU A 162 -1.76 10.84 -2.79
CA LEU A 162 -2.24 12.05 -3.45
C LEU A 162 -3.41 12.74 -2.72
N THR A 163 -4.03 12.08 -1.75
CA THR A 163 -5.07 12.67 -0.91
C THR A 163 -4.61 13.09 0.47
N LEU A 164 -3.30 12.92 0.78
CA LEU A 164 -2.71 13.43 2.03
C LEU A 164 -2.85 14.94 2.13
N ARG A 165 -3.04 15.39 3.35
CA ARG A 165 -3.00 16.80 3.74
C ARG A 165 -1.77 17.07 4.59
N ILE A 166 -1.39 18.34 4.74
CA ILE A 166 -0.24 18.73 5.57
C ILE A 166 -0.39 18.20 7.00
N ARG A 167 -1.61 18.28 7.59
CA ARG A 167 -1.91 17.75 8.92
C ARG A 167 -1.74 16.24 9.10
N ASP A 168 -1.62 15.50 8.02
CA ASP A 168 -1.42 14.04 8.07
C ASP A 168 0.06 13.67 8.24
N ILE A 169 0.94 14.67 8.29
CA ILE A 169 2.40 14.53 8.39
C ILE A 169 2.84 15.02 9.77
N GLU A 170 3.45 14.13 10.53
CA GLU A 170 4.01 14.40 11.86
C GLU A 170 5.52 14.08 11.83
N ASP A 171 6.35 15.10 12.02
CA ASP A 171 7.79 14.93 12.10
C ASP A 171 8.19 14.55 13.54
N CYS A 172 8.73 13.33 13.71
CA CYS A 172 9.14 12.79 15.00
C CYS A 172 10.67 12.88 15.23
N GLY A 173 11.40 13.70 14.46
CA GLY A 173 12.86 13.85 14.58
C GLY A 173 13.61 12.87 13.69
N ASP A 174 13.62 11.59 14.00
CA ASP A 174 14.33 10.56 13.21
C ASP A 174 13.50 10.01 12.05
N TYR A 175 12.19 10.11 12.13
CA TYR A 175 11.25 9.63 11.12
C TYR A 175 10.03 10.54 11.01
N ILE A 176 9.28 10.37 9.92
CA ILE A 176 7.98 11.00 9.73
C ILE A 176 6.89 9.95 9.88
N ARG A 177 5.89 10.27 10.70
CA ARG A 177 4.65 9.52 10.84
C ARG A 177 3.63 10.08 9.83
N ILE A 178 3.11 9.21 8.96
CA ILE A 178 2.13 9.58 7.92
C ILE A 178 0.81 8.91 8.22
N HIS A 179 -0.22 9.70 8.46
CA HIS A 179 -1.57 9.24 8.80
C HIS A 179 -2.40 9.04 7.53
N ILE A 180 -2.61 7.80 7.11
CA ILE A 180 -3.45 7.45 5.96
C ILE A 180 -4.92 7.42 6.39
N ARG A 181 -5.60 8.58 6.29
CA ARG A 181 -7.01 8.74 6.71
C ARG A 181 -8.00 8.35 5.61
N LYS A 182 -7.67 8.59 4.33
CA LYS A 182 -8.50 8.21 3.19
C LYS A 182 -7.94 6.98 2.52
N SER A 183 -8.52 5.83 2.80
CA SER A 183 -8.16 4.55 2.21
C SER A 183 -9.41 3.78 1.77
N LYS A 184 -9.29 3.01 0.69
CA LYS A 184 -10.34 2.05 0.26
C LYS A 184 -10.47 0.86 1.22
N SER A 185 -9.51 0.68 2.12
CA SER A 185 -9.48 -0.43 3.09
C SER A 185 -9.55 0.09 4.52
N GLU A 186 -8.41 0.36 5.15
CA GLU A 186 -8.33 0.77 6.55
C GLU A 186 -7.47 2.02 6.72
N GLN A 187 -7.86 2.85 7.68
CA GLN A 187 -7.01 3.92 8.17
C GLN A 187 -5.82 3.31 8.88
N ARG A 188 -4.65 3.88 8.68
CA ARG A 188 -3.41 3.40 9.30
C ARG A 188 -2.35 4.47 9.34
N VAL A 189 -1.32 4.21 10.10
CA VAL A 189 -0.10 5.01 10.14
C VAL A 189 1.01 4.23 9.43
N VAL A 190 1.79 4.94 8.62
CA VAL A 190 3.02 4.43 7.99
C VAL A 190 4.18 5.36 8.31
N TYR A 191 5.39 4.88 8.13
CA TYR A 191 6.60 5.55 8.60
C TYR A 191 7.54 5.81 7.43
N LEU A 192 8.14 7.02 7.40
CA LEU A 192 9.13 7.46 6.42
C LEU A 192 10.42 7.83 7.15
N VAL A 193 11.48 7.08 6.94
CA VAL A 193 12.79 7.20 7.62
C VAL A 193 13.85 7.63 6.62
N GLU A 194 14.14 6.78 5.63
CA GLU A 194 15.20 6.98 4.63
C GLU A 194 14.98 8.28 3.83
N TYR A 195 13.74 8.54 3.43
CA TYR A 195 13.39 9.71 2.62
C TYR A 195 12.77 10.86 3.44
N ARG A 196 12.93 10.87 4.77
CA ARG A 196 12.44 11.95 5.64
C ARG A 196 12.90 13.32 5.14
N LYS A 197 14.20 13.49 4.88
CA LYS A 197 14.77 14.77 4.41
C LYS A 197 14.16 15.25 3.09
N VAL A 198 13.87 14.33 2.18
CA VAL A 198 13.25 14.63 0.88
C VAL A 198 11.84 15.20 1.05
N LEU A 199 11.04 14.65 1.98
CA LEU A 199 9.71 15.17 2.26
C LEU A 199 9.76 16.51 2.98
N LEU A 200 10.67 16.69 3.94
CA LEU A 200 10.85 17.97 4.65
C LEU A 200 11.30 19.09 3.69
N GLU A 201 12.15 18.78 2.71
CA GLU A 201 12.53 19.74 1.68
C GLU A 201 11.32 20.20 0.85
N TRP A 202 10.42 19.26 0.50
CA TRP A 202 9.17 19.62 -0.16
C TRP A 202 8.28 20.50 0.73
N LEU A 203 8.09 20.14 1.99
CA LEU A 203 7.28 20.91 2.94
C LEU A 203 7.82 22.33 3.14
N LYS A 204 9.12 22.52 3.20
CA LYS A 204 9.74 23.88 3.29
C LYS A 204 9.37 24.76 2.09
N ARG A 205 9.27 24.18 0.89
CA ARG A 205 8.95 24.88 -0.37
C ARG A 205 7.45 24.90 -0.66
N HIS A 206 6.62 24.28 0.18
CA HIS A 206 5.19 24.16 -0.07
C HIS A 206 4.50 25.52 0.02
N ALA A 207 3.75 25.90 -1.03
CA ALA A 207 3.12 27.23 -1.10
C ALA A 207 2.13 27.51 0.05
N PHE A 208 1.50 26.48 0.57
CA PHE A 208 0.50 26.55 1.62
C PHE A 208 0.95 25.88 2.93
N LYS A 209 2.24 25.88 3.23
CA LYS A 209 2.82 25.15 4.37
C LYS A 209 2.17 25.47 5.74
N ASN A 210 1.60 26.65 5.88
CA ASN A 210 0.96 27.11 7.12
C ASN A 210 -0.52 26.68 7.23
N ASN A 211 -1.12 26.09 6.17
CA ASN A 211 -2.50 25.61 6.22
C ASN A 211 -2.53 24.08 6.35
N PRO A 212 -2.82 23.54 7.54
CA PRO A 212 -2.81 22.09 7.78
C PRO A 212 -3.86 21.33 6.95
N ASN A 213 -4.88 22.03 6.46
CA ASN A 213 -5.96 21.42 5.68
C ASN A 213 -5.69 21.36 4.18
N GLU A 214 -4.60 21.95 3.70
CA GLU A 214 -4.23 21.88 2.28
C GLU A 214 -3.68 20.50 1.88
N TYR A 215 -3.84 20.18 0.60
CA TYR A 215 -3.27 18.96 0.04
C TYR A 215 -1.74 19.00 0.09
N LEU A 216 -1.13 17.94 0.61
CA LEU A 216 0.32 17.78 0.61
C LEU A 216 0.89 17.84 -0.82
N PHE A 217 0.17 17.28 -1.79
CA PHE A 217 0.54 17.26 -3.21
C PHE A 217 -0.59 17.82 -4.06
N TYR A 218 -0.50 19.07 -4.40
CA TYR A 218 -1.49 19.80 -5.20
C TYR A 218 -1.09 19.88 -6.67
N ALA A 219 -2.07 20.08 -7.54
CA ALA A 219 -1.84 20.28 -8.97
C ALA A 219 -1.20 21.64 -9.22
N PRO A 220 0.01 21.72 -9.83
CA PRO A 220 0.80 22.95 -9.91
C PRO A 220 0.10 24.12 -10.63
N ARG A 221 -0.81 23.83 -11.56
CA ARG A 221 -1.50 24.87 -12.35
C ARG A 221 -2.75 25.43 -11.68
N THR A 222 -3.43 24.65 -10.85
CA THR A 222 -4.72 25.05 -10.29
C THR A 222 -4.69 25.30 -8.80
N TYR A 223 -3.73 24.71 -8.08
CA TYR A 223 -3.58 24.74 -6.62
C TYR A 223 -4.82 24.28 -5.82
N LYS A 224 -5.96 24.07 -6.49
CA LYS A 224 -7.28 23.80 -5.88
C LYS A 224 -7.64 22.33 -5.76
N ARG A 225 -6.86 21.44 -6.35
CA ARG A 225 -7.12 19.99 -6.32
C ARG A 225 -5.83 19.20 -6.09
N PRO A 226 -5.93 17.97 -5.58
CA PRO A 226 -4.76 17.09 -5.49
C PRO A 226 -4.23 16.77 -6.90
N MET A 227 -2.96 16.38 -6.97
CA MET A 227 -2.38 15.84 -8.19
C MET A 227 -3.13 14.58 -8.63
N LEU A 228 -3.12 14.31 -9.91
CA LEU A 228 -3.69 13.08 -10.48
C LEU A 228 -2.61 12.01 -10.68
N GLY A 229 -3.01 10.76 -10.64
CA GLY A 229 -2.13 9.64 -10.97
C GLY A 229 -1.50 9.77 -12.37
N SER A 230 -2.20 10.33 -13.35
CA SER A 230 -1.69 10.63 -14.69
C SER A 230 -0.46 11.53 -14.68
N ASP A 231 -0.44 12.54 -13.79
CA ASP A 231 0.66 13.48 -13.68
C ASP A 231 1.94 12.75 -13.24
N ILE A 232 1.79 11.81 -12.31
CA ILE A 232 2.88 10.96 -11.84
C ILE A 232 3.40 10.05 -12.95
N TYR A 233 2.50 9.36 -13.67
CA TYR A 233 2.90 8.47 -14.77
C TYR A 233 3.64 9.22 -15.88
N MET A 234 3.23 10.44 -16.19
CA MET A 234 3.93 11.27 -17.18
C MET A 234 5.33 11.68 -16.72
N ALA A 235 5.48 12.09 -15.45
CA ALA A 235 6.78 12.42 -14.86
C ALA A 235 7.73 11.21 -14.88
N LEU A 236 7.24 10.05 -14.43
CA LEU A 236 7.99 8.79 -14.45
C LEU A 236 8.43 8.40 -15.87
N ARG A 237 7.54 8.53 -16.87
CA ARG A 237 7.86 8.22 -18.26
C ARG A 237 9.00 9.07 -18.79
N ARG A 238 9.01 10.38 -18.49
CA ARG A 238 10.07 11.31 -18.91
C ARG A 238 11.42 10.94 -18.31
N VAL A 239 11.45 10.73 -16.97
CA VAL A 239 12.70 10.42 -16.26
C VAL A 239 13.22 9.05 -16.65
N LYS A 240 12.37 8.03 -16.78
CA LYS A 240 12.76 6.70 -17.27
C LYS A 240 13.40 6.76 -18.66
N LYS A 241 12.81 7.55 -19.58
CA LYS A 241 13.38 7.73 -20.92
C LYS A 241 14.77 8.36 -20.84
N LYS A 242 14.96 9.40 -19.99
CA LYS A 242 16.24 10.07 -19.77
C LYS A 242 17.32 9.13 -19.21
N LEU A 243 16.91 8.23 -18.29
CA LEU A 243 17.82 7.29 -17.63
C LEU A 243 18.06 5.98 -18.41
N GLY A 244 17.40 5.78 -19.56
CA GLY A 244 17.46 4.54 -20.31
C GLY A 244 16.82 3.32 -19.60
N ILE A 245 15.99 3.55 -18.57
CA ILE A 245 15.36 2.49 -17.79
C ILE A 245 14.20 1.90 -18.60
N ARG A 246 14.34 0.66 -19.06
CA ARG A 246 13.31 -0.05 -19.85
C ARG A 246 12.27 -0.73 -18.97
N ILE A 247 12.67 -1.24 -17.79
CA ILE A 247 11.78 -1.93 -16.85
C ILE A 247 10.62 -1.03 -16.42
N ARG A 248 9.45 -1.61 -16.21
CA ARG A 248 8.28 -0.88 -15.73
C ARG A 248 8.43 -0.51 -14.25
N ILE A 249 8.41 0.78 -13.92
CA ILE A 249 8.37 1.28 -12.54
C ILE A 249 7.11 2.11 -12.38
N THR A 250 6.24 1.69 -11.46
CA THR A 250 4.98 2.37 -11.13
C THR A 250 4.76 2.34 -9.63
N PRO A 251 3.98 3.26 -9.04
CA PRO A 251 3.67 3.24 -7.60
C PRO A 251 3.10 1.90 -7.13
N HIS A 252 2.33 1.21 -7.98
CA HIS A 252 1.79 -0.10 -7.64
C HIS A 252 2.88 -1.18 -7.56
N LEU A 253 3.86 -1.14 -8.47
CA LEU A 253 5.01 -2.06 -8.41
C LEU A 253 5.93 -1.76 -7.22
N LEU A 254 6.07 -0.49 -6.81
CA LEU A 254 6.80 -0.15 -5.58
C LEU A 254 6.11 -0.72 -4.35
N ARG A 255 4.78 -0.70 -4.33
CA ARG A 255 4.01 -1.35 -3.26
C ARG A 255 4.23 -2.87 -3.26
N HIS A 256 4.32 -3.52 -4.43
CA HIS A 256 4.68 -4.93 -4.52
C HIS A 256 6.10 -5.16 -3.99
N LEU A 257 7.07 -4.37 -4.44
CA LEU A 257 8.45 -4.43 -3.96
C LEU A 257 8.51 -4.31 -2.42
N ARG A 258 7.84 -3.30 -1.85
CA ARG A 258 7.83 -3.11 -0.40
C ARG A 258 7.21 -4.28 0.36
N ALA A 259 6.10 -4.82 -0.11
CA ALA A 259 5.49 -6.00 0.50
C ALA A 259 6.43 -7.21 0.47
N THR A 260 7.13 -7.41 -0.64
CA THR A 260 8.15 -8.47 -0.79
C THR A 260 9.31 -8.25 0.19
N GLU A 261 9.83 -7.02 0.32
CA GLU A 261 10.89 -6.71 1.29
C GLU A 261 10.43 -6.96 2.73
N LEU A 262 9.23 -6.52 3.11
CA LEU A 262 8.69 -6.72 4.45
C LEU A 262 8.57 -8.22 4.79
N TYR A 263 8.18 -9.03 3.82
CA TYR A 263 8.02 -10.47 4.02
C TYR A 263 9.36 -11.21 4.00
N TYR A 264 10.16 -11.05 2.94
CA TYR A 264 11.38 -11.86 2.73
C TYR A 264 12.62 -11.29 3.40
N LYS A 265 12.82 -9.96 3.34
CA LYS A 265 14.02 -9.33 3.86
C LYS A 265 13.91 -9.00 5.35
N PHE A 266 12.77 -8.42 5.76
CA PHE A 266 12.57 -7.97 7.14
C PHE A 266 11.81 -8.97 8.02
N ARG A 267 11.35 -10.08 7.45
CA ARG A 267 10.70 -11.18 8.17
C ARG A 267 9.55 -10.77 9.09
N LEU A 268 8.82 -9.72 8.72
CA LEU A 268 7.65 -9.29 9.46
C LEU A 268 6.55 -10.36 9.40
N LYS A 269 5.81 -10.49 10.48
CA LYS A 269 4.65 -11.39 10.55
C LYS A 269 3.55 -10.92 9.58
N GLU A 270 2.83 -11.86 8.99
CA GLU A 270 1.77 -11.56 8.01
C GLU A 270 0.77 -10.51 8.50
N LYS A 271 0.34 -10.58 9.78
CA LYS A 271 -0.58 -9.60 10.39
C LYS A 271 0.01 -8.19 10.44
N GLU A 272 1.32 -8.07 10.67
CA GLU A 272 2.03 -6.78 10.69
C GLU A 272 2.11 -6.19 9.29
N ILE A 273 2.44 -7.03 8.30
CA ILE A 273 2.45 -6.63 6.89
C ILE A 273 1.05 -6.19 6.46
N MET A 274 0.01 -6.97 6.78
CA MET A 274 -1.37 -6.60 6.48
C MET A 274 -1.74 -5.25 7.06
N LYS A 275 -1.37 -4.96 8.30
CA LYS A 275 -1.62 -3.68 8.97
C LYS A 275 -0.88 -2.53 8.28
N LEU A 276 0.42 -2.67 8.00
CA LEU A 276 1.22 -1.65 7.31
C LEU A 276 0.72 -1.37 5.88
N MET A 277 0.40 -2.44 5.15
CA MET A 277 -0.08 -2.36 3.78
C MET A 277 -1.57 -1.98 3.69
N GLY A 278 -2.33 -2.03 4.79
CA GLY A 278 -3.77 -1.81 4.82
C GLY A 278 -4.51 -2.87 3.99
N TRP A 279 -4.23 -4.14 4.22
CA TRP A 279 -4.93 -5.28 3.63
C TRP A 279 -5.91 -5.87 4.61
N ARG A 280 -7.14 -6.12 4.15
CA ARG A 280 -8.19 -6.77 4.96
C ARG A 280 -8.13 -8.30 4.91
N THR A 281 -7.58 -8.84 3.84
CA THR A 281 -7.52 -10.27 3.59
C THR A 281 -6.09 -10.73 3.33
N ARG A 282 -5.81 -11.99 3.65
CA ARG A 282 -4.53 -12.65 3.40
C ARG A 282 -4.23 -12.85 1.91
N THR A 283 -5.25 -12.83 1.06
CA THR A 283 -5.14 -13.13 -0.39
C THR A 283 -3.99 -12.41 -1.08
N MET A 284 -3.69 -11.18 -0.64
CA MET A 284 -2.57 -10.42 -1.21
C MET A 284 -1.22 -11.02 -0.81
N ILE A 285 -1.06 -11.50 0.42
CA ILE A 285 0.17 -12.19 0.87
C ILE A 285 0.33 -13.49 0.10
N ASP A 286 -0.76 -14.27 -0.05
CA ASP A 286 -0.73 -15.55 -0.78
C ASP A 286 -0.23 -15.39 -2.22
N ILE A 287 -0.51 -14.24 -2.87
CA ILE A 287 0.01 -13.95 -4.21
C ILE A 287 1.54 -13.86 -4.18
N TYR A 288 2.14 -13.25 -3.17
CA TYR A 288 3.60 -13.12 -3.06
C TYR A 288 4.24 -14.44 -2.67
N VAL A 289 3.69 -15.13 -1.68
CA VAL A 289 4.21 -16.44 -1.23
C VAL A 289 4.16 -17.47 -2.34
N LYS A 290 3.02 -17.57 -3.06
CA LYS A 290 2.90 -18.49 -4.21
C LYS A 290 3.78 -18.11 -5.39
N ALA A 291 4.03 -16.83 -5.55
CA ALA A 291 4.74 -16.28 -6.70
C ALA A 291 6.26 -16.48 -6.63
N LEU A 292 6.82 -16.34 -5.45
CA LEU A 292 8.28 -16.35 -5.23
C LEU A 292 8.75 -17.66 -4.56
N GLY A 293 7.81 -18.52 -4.15
CA GLY A 293 8.09 -19.61 -3.24
C GLY A 293 8.43 -19.10 -1.84
N ASP A 294 8.78 -19.96 -0.95
CA ASP A 294 9.48 -19.63 0.29
C ASP A 294 10.91 -20.12 0.13
N PRO A 295 11.87 -19.24 -0.22
CA PRO A 295 13.23 -19.66 -0.50
C PRO A 295 13.91 -20.32 0.70
N ASP A 296 13.38 -20.07 1.90
CA ASP A 296 13.94 -20.64 3.12
C ASP A 296 13.11 -21.83 3.62
N LEU A 297 12.03 -22.21 2.93
CA LEU A 297 11.18 -23.33 3.36
C LEU A 297 11.97 -24.64 3.37
N GLU A 298 12.74 -24.88 2.32
CA GLU A 298 13.59 -26.07 2.20
C GLU A 298 14.65 -26.09 3.29
N GLU A 299 15.39 -24.99 3.45
CA GLU A 299 16.44 -24.86 4.48
C GLU A 299 15.84 -24.99 5.89
N ARG A 300 14.72 -24.31 6.18
CA ARG A 300 14.03 -24.43 7.48
C ARG A 300 13.44 -25.80 7.72
N TYR A 301 12.84 -26.39 6.70
CA TYR A 301 12.30 -27.74 6.80
C TYR A 301 13.40 -28.75 7.08
N LEU A 302 14.51 -28.70 6.33
CA LEU A 302 15.64 -29.58 6.53
C LEU A 302 16.28 -29.39 7.90
N ALA A 303 16.42 -28.14 8.36
CA ALA A 303 16.97 -27.83 9.69
C ALA A 303 16.04 -28.30 10.82
N LEU A 304 14.73 -28.02 10.75
CA LEU A 304 13.78 -28.32 11.82
C LEU A 304 13.41 -29.80 11.90
N VAL A 305 13.30 -30.48 10.76
CA VAL A 305 12.80 -31.87 10.71
C VAL A 305 13.96 -32.87 10.75
N TYR A 306 15.07 -32.55 10.11
CA TYR A 306 16.18 -33.49 9.92
C TYR A 306 17.48 -33.04 10.57
N GLY A 307 17.54 -31.83 11.14
CA GLY A 307 18.78 -31.27 11.67
C GLY A 307 19.83 -31.00 10.60
N LEU A 308 19.42 -30.95 9.31
CA LEU A 308 20.30 -30.71 8.19
C LEU A 308 20.25 -29.21 7.83
N GLY A 309 21.38 -28.56 7.86
CA GLY A 309 21.48 -27.14 7.51
C GLY A 309 22.05 -26.31 8.65
N GLY A 310 23.03 -25.50 8.34
CA GLY A 310 23.73 -24.69 9.32
C GLY A 310 22.81 -23.64 9.93
N ASN A 311 22.89 -23.51 11.22
CA ASN A 311 22.29 -22.53 12.11
C ASN A 311 22.51 -21.06 11.67
N ARG A 312 21.92 -20.59 10.57
CA ARG A 312 21.93 -19.16 10.26
C ARG A 312 21.04 -18.37 11.22
N GLU A 313 19.91 -18.95 11.70
CA GLU A 313 19.07 -18.30 12.71
C GLU A 313 19.73 -18.27 14.10
N ALA A 314 20.56 -19.27 14.46
CA ALA A 314 21.30 -19.27 15.72
C ALA A 314 22.43 -18.23 15.75
N ASP A 315 22.95 -17.86 14.58
CA ASP A 315 24.01 -16.85 14.47
C ASP A 315 23.48 -15.41 14.37
N GLU A 316 22.23 -15.19 14.00
CA GLU A 316 21.65 -13.84 13.89
C GLU A 316 21.01 -13.32 15.18
N TYR A 317 20.62 -14.20 16.11
CA TYR A 317 19.89 -13.81 17.32
C TYR A 317 20.58 -14.36 18.58
N ILE A 318 20.53 -13.54 19.64
CA ILE A 318 20.86 -13.94 21.00
C ILE A 318 19.59 -13.95 21.85
N GLU A 319 19.38 -15.00 22.61
CA GLU A 319 18.25 -15.10 23.52
C GLU A 319 18.58 -14.41 24.84
N CYS A 320 17.70 -13.53 25.30
CA CYS A 320 17.91 -12.81 26.55
C CYS A 320 17.82 -13.79 27.76
N PRO A 321 18.84 -13.91 28.62
CA PRO A 321 18.83 -14.82 29.75
C PRO A 321 17.79 -14.47 30.83
N ARG A 322 17.23 -13.25 30.79
CA ARG A 322 16.22 -12.80 31.76
C ARG A 322 14.79 -13.06 31.31
N CYS A 323 14.48 -12.79 30.04
CA CYS A 323 13.09 -12.81 29.55
C CYS A 323 12.89 -13.69 28.32
N TYR A 324 13.91 -14.43 27.92
CA TYR A 324 13.92 -15.39 26.80
C TYR A 324 13.47 -14.77 25.46
N THR A 325 13.58 -13.45 25.33
CA THR A 325 13.26 -12.77 24.08
C THR A 325 14.44 -12.83 23.13
N LYS A 326 14.21 -13.25 21.88
CA LYS A 326 15.23 -13.21 20.82
C LYS A 326 15.57 -11.77 20.45
N ASN A 327 16.83 -11.44 20.45
CA ASN A 327 17.40 -10.14 20.10
C ASN A 327 18.40 -10.31 18.97
N PRO A 328 18.57 -9.34 18.06
CA PRO A 328 19.66 -9.37 17.11
C PRO A 328 21.00 -9.59 17.82
N ARG A 329 21.90 -10.40 17.29
CA ARG A 329 23.20 -10.71 17.92
C ARG A 329 24.07 -9.46 18.16
N ALA A 330 23.87 -8.43 17.33
CA ALA A 330 24.53 -7.14 17.50
C ALA A 330 23.86 -6.22 18.54
N ALA A 331 22.78 -6.67 19.20
CA ALA A 331 22.07 -5.87 20.18
C ALA A 331 22.88 -5.75 21.48
N ASN A 332 23.18 -4.54 21.90
CA ASN A 332 23.85 -4.27 23.17
C ASN A 332 22.93 -4.47 24.37
N TYR A 333 21.60 -4.32 24.18
CA TYR A 333 20.58 -4.46 25.20
C TYR A 333 19.38 -5.25 24.69
N CYS A 334 18.73 -6.00 25.58
CA CYS A 334 17.46 -6.64 25.25
C CYS A 334 16.38 -5.59 25.01
N TRP A 335 15.77 -5.61 23.84
CA TRP A 335 14.74 -4.64 23.46
C TRP A 335 13.47 -4.74 24.31
N ARG A 336 13.25 -5.89 24.99
CA ARG A 336 12.06 -6.11 25.83
C ARG A 336 12.28 -5.73 27.29
N CYS A 337 13.39 -6.13 27.90
CA CYS A 337 13.63 -5.95 29.33
C CYS A 337 14.84 -5.07 29.68
N GLY A 338 15.54 -4.53 28.69
CA GLY A 338 16.69 -3.65 28.86
C GLY A 338 17.95 -4.33 29.42
N LEU A 339 17.96 -5.68 29.53
CA LEU A 339 19.17 -6.37 30.02
C LEU A 339 20.32 -6.20 29.03
N PRO A 340 21.55 -5.85 29.49
CA PRO A 340 22.73 -5.86 28.63
C PRO A 340 23.01 -7.26 28.06
N LEU A 341 23.27 -7.33 26.76
CA LEU A 341 23.54 -8.60 26.05
C LEU A 341 24.97 -8.69 25.51
N ALA A 342 25.63 -7.56 25.25
CA ALA A 342 27.00 -7.54 24.79
C ALA A 342 27.97 -7.62 25.97
N PRO A 343 29.05 -8.40 25.86
CA PRO A 343 30.07 -8.52 26.93
C PRO A 343 30.68 -7.17 27.33
N THR A 344 30.95 -6.29 26.37
CA THR A 344 31.48 -4.94 26.62
C THR A 344 30.51 -4.09 27.46
N THR A 345 29.21 -4.18 27.16
CA THR A 345 28.14 -3.43 27.87
C THR A 345 27.93 -3.98 29.30
N VAL A 346 28.12 -5.29 29.49
CA VAL A 346 28.07 -5.91 30.83
C VAL A 346 29.23 -5.44 31.65
N MET A 347 30.46 -5.46 31.10
CA MET A 347 31.68 -5.00 31.80
C MET A 347 31.63 -3.50 32.13
N GLU A 348 31.09 -2.66 31.26
CA GLU A 348 30.92 -1.23 31.53
C GLU A 348 29.94 -1.00 32.67
N LYS A 349 28.83 -1.68 32.72
CA LYS A 349 27.85 -1.57 33.82
C LYS A 349 28.37 -2.17 35.14
N GLU A 350 29.18 -3.21 35.11
CA GLU A 350 29.82 -3.73 36.30
C GLU A 350 30.84 -2.73 36.88
N LYS A 351 31.62 -2.04 36.03
CA LYS A 351 32.49 -0.95 36.45
C LYS A 351 31.73 0.23 37.05
N GLU A 352 30.69 0.68 36.39
CA GLU A 352 29.82 1.74 36.92
C GLU A 352 29.23 1.35 38.28
N ARG A 353 28.81 0.10 38.45
CA ARG A 353 28.29 -0.42 39.71
C ARG A 353 29.32 -0.45 40.80
N GLU A 354 30.55 -0.89 40.50
CA GLU A 354 31.69 -0.90 41.44
C GLU A 354 32.05 0.54 41.86
N GLU A 355 32.08 1.49 40.93
CA GLU A 355 32.33 2.90 41.21
C GLU A 355 31.24 3.49 42.10
N LEU A 356 29.96 3.16 41.81
CA LEU A 356 28.80 3.60 42.63
C LEU A 356 28.87 3.03 44.05
N VAL A 357 29.25 1.75 44.22
CA VAL A 357 29.44 1.13 45.53
C VAL A 357 30.56 1.85 46.31
N LYS A 358 31.70 2.12 45.68
CA LYS A 358 32.81 2.87 46.30
C LYS A 358 32.40 4.29 46.72
N LEU A 359 31.58 4.94 45.90
CA LEU A 359 31.03 6.27 46.21
C LEU A 359 30.07 6.24 47.42
N VAL A 360 29.19 5.24 47.47
CA VAL A 360 28.29 5.03 48.61
C VAL A 360 29.05 4.73 49.91
N GLU A 361 30.11 3.93 49.84
CA GLU A 361 30.95 3.65 51.00
C GLU A 361 31.68 4.89 51.49
N LYS A 362 32.24 5.70 50.58
CA LYS A 362 32.83 7.00 50.95
C LYS A 362 31.83 7.95 51.57
N LEU A 363 30.61 8.03 51.04
CA LEU A 363 29.54 8.83 51.59
C LEU A 363 29.15 8.34 52.99
N LYS A 364 29.05 7.04 53.23
CA LYS A 364 28.80 6.46 54.55
C LYS A 364 29.91 6.85 55.57
N GLU A 365 31.17 6.77 55.17
CA GLU A 365 32.28 7.19 56.06
C GLU A 365 32.23 8.69 56.41
N ILE A 366 31.91 9.56 55.46
CA ILE A 366 31.78 11.00 55.66
C ILE A 366 30.58 11.29 56.58
N LEU A 367 29.46 10.62 56.39
CA LEU A 367 28.25 10.78 57.21
C LEU A 367 28.46 10.26 58.66
N LEU A 368 29.20 9.19 58.85
CA LEU A 368 29.55 8.65 60.16
C LEU A 368 30.52 9.58 60.94
N LYS A 369 31.41 10.31 60.23
CA LYS A 369 32.35 11.25 60.80
C LYS A 369 31.69 12.64 61.09
N ASN A 370 30.50 12.91 60.58
CA ASN A 370 29.84 14.20 60.78
C ASN A 370 28.32 14.02 61.06
N PRO A 371 27.96 13.69 62.34
CA PRO A 371 26.58 13.42 62.76
C PRO A 371 25.58 14.59 62.53
N GLU A 372 26.08 15.82 62.51
CA GLU A 372 25.25 17.01 62.25
C GLU A 372 24.81 17.09 60.77
N ALA A 373 25.62 16.61 59.84
CA ALA A 373 25.27 16.53 58.43
C ALA A 373 24.12 15.54 58.19
N LEU A 374 24.05 14.47 58.97
CA LEU A 374 22.97 13.48 58.93
C LEU A 374 21.63 14.07 59.37
N ARG A 375 21.60 14.90 60.46
CA ARG A 375 20.42 15.57 60.91
C ARG A 375 19.84 16.53 59.87
N LYS A 376 20.69 17.35 59.24
CA LYS A 376 20.26 18.31 58.22
C LYS A 376 19.69 17.64 56.95
N LEU A 377 20.10 16.45 56.59
CA LEU A 377 19.55 15.66 55.43
C LEU A 377 18.13 15.15 55.70
N PHE A 378 17.80 14.86 56.96
CA PHE A 378 16.46 14.36 57.34
C PHE A 378 15.52 15.48 57.76
N GLU A 379 15.98 16.68 58.11
CA GLU A 379 15.18 17.86 58.46
C GLU A 379 14.73 18.65 57.22
N GLY A 380 15.29 18.37 56.02
CA GLY A 380 14.94 19.02 54.75
C GLY A 380 13.87 18.33 53.90
N THR A 381 13.20 17.27 54.38
CA THR A 381 12.19 16.47 53.65
C THR A 381 10.85 16.44 54.39
N SER A 382 10.43 17.57 54.99
CA SER A 382 9.07 17.75 55.51
C SER A 382 8.32 18.79 54.72
#